data_8c3101b4f33bb529b389d640f5b12810
#
_entry.id   8c3101b4f33bb529b389d640f5b12810
#
_cell.length_a   1.000
_cell.length_b   1.000
_cell.length_c   1.000
_cell.angle_alpha   90.00
_cell.angle_beta   90.00
_cell.angle_gamma   90.00
#
_symmetry.space_group_name_H-M   'P 1'
#
loop_
_entity.id
_entity.type
_entity.pdbx_description
1 polymer ?
#
loop_
_entity_poly.entity_id
_entity_poly.type
_entity_poly.pdbx_seq_one_letter_code
_entity_poly.pdbx_strand_id
1 'polypeptide(L)' 'MIKLRWMGTPDELIWFRRHLEEDQNLRLENVSRILPIRTSNRHFRMMGEVCIEDPSAGTGGYEQEIKE' A
#
# COMPACT_ATOMS: atom_id res chain seq x y z
N MET A 1 -8.35 3.96 7.80
CA MET A 1 -7.97 2.96 6.79
C MET A 1 -7.53 3.65 5.52
N ILE A 2 -6.43 3.23 4.99
CA ILE A 2 -5.87 3.84 3.81
C ILE A 2 -5.92 2.84 2.67
N LYS A 3 -6.45 3.24 1.54
CA LYS A 3 -6.51 2.36 0.38
C LYS A 3 -5.32 2.65 -0.51
N LEU A 4 -4.65 1.60 -0.90
CA LEU A 4 -3.47 1.71 -1.72
C LEU A 4 -3.64 0.97 -3.03
N ARG A 5 -2.96 1.48 -4.04
CA ARG A 5 -2.89 0.80 -5.32
C ARG A 5 -1.47 0.98 -5.81
N TRP A 6 -0.79 -0.10 -6.13
CA TRP A 6 0.57 0.03 -6.63
C TRP A 6 0.74 -0.83 -7.87
N MET A 7 1.61 -0.37 -8.74
CA MET A 7 1.82 -0.98 -10.04
C MET A 7 3.30 -1.13 -10.29
N GLY A 8 3.64 -2.17 -10.99
CA GLY A 8 5.04 -2.43 -11.32
C GLY A 8 5.20 -3.85 -11.84
N THR A 9 6.43 -4.32 -11.85
CA THR A 9 6.66 -5.71 -12.20
C THR A 9 6.22 -6.60 -11.07
N PRO A 10 5.96 -7.88 -11.33
CA PRO A 10 5.53 -8.76 -10.24
C PRO A 10 6.49 -8.79 -9.08
N ASP A 11 7.79 -8.76 -9.34
CA ASP A 11 8.76 -8.76 -8.26
C ASP A 11 8.66 -7.52 -7.41
N GLU A 12 8.44 -6.38 -8.05
CA GLU A 12 8.30 -5.13 -7.33
C GLU A 12 7.04 -5.12 -6.48
N LEU A 13 5.97 -5.68 -7.00
CA LEU A 13 4.72 -5.72 -6.26
C LEU A 13 4.85 -6.58 -5.03
N ILE A 14 5.50 -7.71 -5.16
CA ILE A 14 5.69 -8.62 -4.05
C ILE A 14 6.61 -7.99 -3.01
N TRP A 15 7.65 -7.33 -3.47
CA TRP A 15 8.59 -6.68 -2.58
C TRP A 15 7.87 -5.61 -1.73
N PHE A 16 7.06 -4.80 -2.39
CA PHE A 16 6.36 -3.74 -1.69
C PHE A 16 5.34 -4.29 -0.71
N ARG A 17 4.63 -5.33 -1.10
CA ARG A 17 3.68 -5.95 -0.21
C ARG A 17 4.37 -6.49 1.03
N ARG A 18 5.51 -7.15 0.84
CA ARG A 18 6.23 -7.69 1.97
C ARG A 18 6.71 -6.59 2.89
N HIS A 19 7.15 -5.49 2.31
CA HIS A 19 7.61 -4.35 3.08
C HIS A 19 6.49 -3.79 3.94
N LEU A 20 5.29 -3.70 3.40
CA LEU A 20 4.15 -3.25 4.17
C LEU A 20 3.81 -4.23 5.29
N GLU A 21 3.90 -5.51 5.02
CA GLU A 21 3.57 -6.50 6.01
C GLU A 21 4.54 -6.52 7.18
N GLU A 22 5.76 -6.12 6.93
CA GLU A 22 6.76 -6.11 7.97
C GLU A 22 6.74 -4.86 8.83
N ASP A 23 5.97 -3.87 8.45
CA ASP A 23 5.92 -2.65 9.22
C ASP A 23 5.06 -2.86 10.44
N GLN A 24 5.61 -2.63 11.60
CA GLN A 24 4.93 -2.89 12.85
C GLN A 24 3.79 -1.93 13.11
N ASN A 25 3.81 -0.79 12.48
CA ASN A 25 2.79 0.22 12.71
C ASN A 25 1.63 0.13 11.73
N LEU A 26 1.71 -0.79 10.80
CA LEU A 26 0.67 -0.93 9.79
C LEU A 26 0.14 -2.35 9.79
N ARG A 27 -1.12 -2.48 9.44
CA ARG A 27 -1.69 -3.80 9.20
C ARG A 27 -2.29 -3.80 7.81
N LEU A 28 -1.79 -4.66 6.97
CA LEU A 28 -2.24 -4.75 5.61
C LEU A 28 -3.41 -5.73 5.52
N GLU A 29 -4.49 -5.30 4.89
CA GLU A 29 -5.69 -6.10 4.78
C GLU A 29 -6.26 -6.05 3.37
N ASN A 30 -7.04 -7.02 3.04
CA ASN A 30 -7.80 -7.04 1.78
C ASN A 30 -6.91 -6.86 0.55
N VAL A 31 -5.81 -7.56 0.53
CA VAL A 31 -4.87 -7.44 -0.57
C VAL A 31 -5.35 -8.25 -1.75
N SER A 32 -5.35 -7.65 -2.92
CA SER A 32 -5.75 -8.34 -4.12
C SER A 32 -4.63 -9.23 -4.63
N ARG A 33 -4.95 -10.05 -5.60
CA ARG A 33 -3.95 -10.78 -6.31
C ARG A 33 -3.22 -9.83 -7.23
N ILE A 34 -2.18 -10.32 -7.86
CA ILE A 34 -1.49 -9.56 -8.89
C ILE A 34 -2.38 -9.57 -10.11
N LEU A 35 -2.79 -8.41 -10.55
CA LEU A 35 -3.71 -8.27 -11.66
C LEU A 35 -3.02 -7.65 -12.86
N PRO A 36 -3.37 -8.07 -14.05
CA PRO A 36 -2.73 -7.49 -15.24
C PRO A 36 -3.23 -6.09 -15.50
N ILE A 37 -2.39 -5.30 -16.15
CA ILE A 37 -2.77 -3.99 -16.60
C ILE A 37 -3.00 -4.09 -18.10
N ARG A 38 -4.15 -3.61 -18.57
CA ARG A 38 -4.50 -3.75 -19.95
C ARG A 38 -3.51 -3.21 -20.91
N THR A 39 -2.83 -2.15 -20.56
CA THR A 39 -1.96 -1.47 -21.48
C THR A 39 -0.54 -1.95 -21.44
N SER A 40 -0.22 -2.94 -20.66
CA SER A 40 1.15 -3.41 -20.55
C SER A 40 1.21 -4.90 -20.30
N ASN A 41 2.16 -5.57 -20.95
CA ASN A 41 2.40 -6.96 -20.70
C ASN A 41 3.39 -7.18 -19.58
N ARG A 42 4.11 -6.13 -19.19
CA ARG A 42 5.18 -6.29 -18.22
C ARG A 42 4.82 -5.79 -16.86
N HIS A 43 3.79 -4.97 -16.76
CA HIS A 43 3.43 -4.35 -15.51
C HIS A 43 2.10 -4.88 -15.03
N PHE A 44 1.98 -4.96 -13.74
CA PHE A 44 0.79 -5.49 -13.11
C PHE A 44 0.42 -4.55 -11.98
N ARG A 45 -0.68 -4.79 -11.33
CA ARG A 45 -1.11 -3.94 -10.24
C ARG A 45 -1.61 -4.79 -9.10
N MET A 46 -1.56 -4.20 -7.92
CA MET A 46 -2.15 -4.79 -6.74
C MET A 46 -2.84 -3.68 -5.97
N MET A 47 -3.80 -4.06 -5.16
CA MET A 47 -4.51 -3.15 -4.32
C MET A 47 -4.58 -3.71 -2.93
N GLY A 48 -4.70 -2.86 -1.95
CA GLY A 48 -4.84 -3.31 -0.58
C GLY A 48 -5.26 -2.16 0.30
N GLU A 49 -5.42 -2.47 1.56
CA GLU A 49 -5.80 -1.47 2.55
C GLU A 49 -4.86 -1.57 3.72
N VAL A 50 -4.51 -0.46 4.31
CA VAL A 50 -3.68 -0.47 5.49
C VAL A 50 -4.38 0.26 6.61
N CYS A 51 -4.27 -0.30 7.80
CA CYS A 51 -4.75 0.33 8.99
C CYS A 51 -3.54 0.69 9.82
N ILE A 52 -3.56 1.87 10.43
CA ILE A 52 -2.47 2.27 11.29
C ILE A 52 -2.74 1.69 12.65
N GLU A 53 -1.80 0.87 13.12
CA GLU A 53 -1.99 0.17 14.37
C GLU A 53 -1.85 1.07 15.56
N ASP A 54 -1.09 2.12 15.44
CA ASP A 54 -0.90 3.04 16.56
C ASP A 54 -1.25 4.44 16.10
N PRO A 55 -2.49 4.79 16.13
CA PRO A 55 -2.88 6.08 15.62
C PRO A 55 -2.26 7.23 16.35
N SER A 56 -1.88 7.04 17.58
CA SER A 56 -1.30 8.14 18.29
C SER A 56 0.06 8.51 17.74
N ALA A 57 0.71 7.59 17.10
CA ALA A 57 2.01 7.89 16.58
C ALA A 57 1.95 8.89 15.44
N GLY A 58 0.87 8.97 14.78
CA GLY A 58 0.80 9.88 13.68
C GLY A 58 -0.03 11.08 13.94
N THR A 59 -0.47 11.28 15.15
CA THR A 59 -1.37 12.33 15.34
C THR A 59 -0.81 13.64 15.10
N GLY A 60 0.38 13.85 15.38
CA GLY A 60 0.89 15.17 15.26
C GLY A 60 1.19 15.57 13.87
N GLY A 61 1.21 14.71 13.03
CA GLY A 61 1.73 15.03 11.80
C GLY A 61 0.86 15.25 10.72
N TYR A 62 -0.36 14.88 10.72
CA TYR A 62 -0.96 14.97 9.55
C TYR A 62 -1.79 16.02 9.28
N GLU A 63 -1.91 16.92 10.13
CA GLU A 63 -2.66 17.96 9.74
C GLU A 63 -2.09 18.73 8.70
N GLN A 64 -0.82 18.72 8.54
CA GLN A 64 -0.32 19.59 7.60
C GLN A 64 -0.46 19.21 6.28
N GLU A 65 -0.51 18.02 5.99
CA GLU A 65 -0.47 17.76 4.68
C GLU A 65 -1.63 18.07 3.98
N ILE A 66 -2.57 18.50 4.62
CA ILE A 66 -3.64 18.76 3.90
C ILE A 66 -3.54 19.79 2.97
N LYS A 67 -2.69 20.50 2.99
CA LYS A 67 -2.66 21.47 2.14
C LYS A 67 -2.45 21.16 0.87
N GLU A 68 -2.55 20.70 0.31
CA GLU A 68 -2.40 20.48 -0.86
C GLU A 68 -3.19 20.80 -1.61
#